data_5d8ce1d160de37451d9468b6d4e78fa8
#
_entry.id   5d8ce1d160de37451d9468b6d4e78fa8
#
_cell.length_a   1.000
_cell.length_b   1.000
_cell.length_c   1.000
_cell.angle_alpha   90.00
_cell.angle_beta   90.00
_cell.angle_gamma   90.00
#
_symmetry.space_group_name_H-M   'P 1'
#
loop_
_entity.id
_entity.type
_entity.pdbx_description
1 polymer ?
#
loop_
_entity_poly.entity_id
_entity_poly.type
_entity_poly.pdbx_seq_one_letter_code
_entity_poly.pdbx_strand_id
1 'polypeptide(L)'
;MKSLLAFGVLSFALTFCGLQDKLKGLSGGPASNSNVTSNNSNGTAPPNTTGAPTAEKAKPSVTQQAVIDGGTETKWDDQGLSWKLPSGWKKMTATKESFNYSSPDNAFLLVNISTLGDSFPMDVSLKAYYDQAMQQLKNGKYESVKMVDIDGIVGVEFVEAPPASKDDPRRHQWIAYRKYLGQTQQLNVMTSTKGSNFGKHSDDFPAILYSMKAVK
;
A
#
# COMPACT_ATOMS: atom_id res chain seq x y z
N MET A 1 -5.14 -39.96 -24.10
CA MET A 1 -5.94 -38.72 -24.02
C MET A 1 -5.13 -37.69 -23.24
N LYS A 2 -4.60 -36.68 -23.92
CA LYS A 2 -3.76 -35.64 -23.31
C LYS A 2 -4.65 -34.42 -23.06
N SER A 3 -4.93 -34.13 -21.78
CA SER A 3 -5.68 -32.93 -21.37
C SER A 3 -4.72 -31.76 -21.25
N LEU A 4 -4.82 -30.78 -22.16
CA LEU A 4 -4.13 -29.49 -22.09
C LEU A 4 -4.92 -28.58 -21.12
N LEU A 5 -4.36 -28.33 -19.94
CA LEU A 5 -4.82 -27.25 -19.06
C LEU A 5 -4.20 -25.93 -19.55
N ALA A 6 -5.03 -25.10 -20.18
CA ALA A 6 -4.68 -23.73 -20.53
C ALA A 6 -4.70 -22.85 -19.26
N PHE A 7 -3.52 -22.41 -18.80
CA PHE A 7 -3.39 -21.39 -17.78
C PHE A 7 -3.69 -20.02 -18.42
N GLY A 8 -4.87 -19.50 -18.11
CA GLY A 8 -5.23 -18.12 -18.44
C GLY A 8 -4.43 -17.13 -17.57
N VAL A 9 -3.49 -16.43 -18.18
CA VAL A 9 -2.81 -15.28 -17.58
C VAL A 9 -3.82 -14.14 -17.51
N LEU A 10 -4.38 -13.89 -16.32
CA LEU A 10 -5.25 -12.76 -16.05
C LEU A 10 -4.37 -11.51 -15.87
N SER A 11 -4.09 -10.83 -16.96
CA SER A 11 -3.42 -9.52 -16.95
C SER A 11 -4.36 -8.49 -16.34
N PHE A 12 -4.14 -8.12 -15.07
CA PHE A 12 -4.77 -6.94 -14.49
C PHE A 12 -4.13 -5.69 -15.11
N ALA A 13 -4.69 -5.23 -16.20
CA ALA A 13 -4.47 -3.89 -16.69
C ALA A 13 -5.12 -2.92 -15.69
N LEU A 14 -4.30 -2.34 -14.81
CA LEU A 14 -4.68 -1.15 -14.06
C LEU A 14 -4.87 -0.02 -15.07
N THR A 15 -6.11 0.21 -15.46
CA THR A 15 -6.50 1.35 -16.28
C THR A 15 -6.32 2.62 -15.43
N PHE A 16 -5.13 3.20 -15.47
CA PHE A 16 -4.86 4.57 -15.00
C PHE A 16 -5.44 5.60 -15.99
N CYS A 17 -6.70 5.43 -16.38
CA CYS A 17 -7.43 6.43 -17.17
C CYS A 17 -8.07 7.44 -16.22
N GLY A 18 -7.38 8.51 -15.89
CA GLY A 18 -7.95 9.63 -15.15
C GLY A 18 -6.97 10.63 -14.56
N LEU A 19 -5.69 10.28 -14.45
CA LEU A 19 -4.72 11.20 -13.84
C LEU A 19 -3.96 12.07 -14.87
N GLN A 20 -3.89 11.66 -16.13
CA GLN A 20 -3.17 12.42 -17.15
C GLN A 20 -3.87 13.72 -17.57
N ASP A 21 -5.19 13.80 -17.48
CA ASP A 21 -5.92 15.01 -17.89
C ASP A 21 -5.85 16.16 -16.86
N LYS A 22 -5.55 15.88 -15.59
CA LYS A 22 -5.37 16.92 -14.58
C LYS A 22 -3.95 17.51 -14.53
N LEU A 23 -2.98 16.86 -15.12
CA LEU A 23 -1.58 17.35 -15.16
C LEU A 23 -1.30 18.29 -16.35
N LYS A 24 -2.14 18.33 -17.37
CA LYS A 24 -1.99 19.24 -18.50
C LYS A 24 -2.32 20.71 -18.21
N GLY A 25 -2.91 20.99 -17.05
CA GLY A 25 -3.27 22.35 -16.62
C GLY A 25 -2.17 23.14 -15.89
N LEU A 26 -0.98 22.56 -15.66
CA LEU A 26 0.09 23.18 -14.85
C LEU A 26 1.32 23.65 -15.62
N SER A 27 1.33 23.54 -16.96
CA SER A 27 2.38 24.15 -17.78
C SER A 27 1.93 25.52 -18.28
N GLY A 28 2.27 26.55 -17.52
CA GLY A 28 1.98 27.95 -17.85
C GLY A 28 2.76 28.44 -19.06
N GLY A 29 2.08 29.01 -20.04
CA GLY A 29 2.61 29.91 -21.06
C GLY A 29 2.21 31.37 -20.72
N PRO A 30 2.88 32.39 -21.30
CA PRO A 30 2.98 33.73 -20.70
C PRO A 30 1.76 34.62 -20.87
N ALA A 31 1.69 35.59 -19.98
CA ALA A 31 0.72 36.60 -19.69
C ALA A 31 -0.01 37.25 -20.89
N SER A 32 -1.31 37.45 -20.72
CA SER A 32 -2.00 38.60 -21.31
C SER A 32 -2.89 39.24 -20.27
N ASN A 33 -2.75 40.56 -20.18
CA ASN A 33 -3.30 41.48 -19.21
C ASN A 33 -4.80 41.73 -19.49
N SER A 34 -5.65 41.64 -18.50
CA SER A 34 -6.98 42.27 -18.53
C SER A 34 -7.45 42.59 -17.12
N ASN A 35 -7.53 43.88 -16.82
CA ASN A 35 -8.18 44.46 -15.66
C ASN A 35 -9.63 44.00 -15.50
N VAL A 36 -9.99 43.51 -14.31
CA VAL A 36 -11.36 43.60 -13.80
C VAL A 36 -11.33 43.84 -12.29
N THR A 37 -12.10 44.82 -11.94
CA THR A 37 -12.36 45.57 -10.72
C THR A 37 -12.69 44.71 -9.52
N SER A 38 -12.15 45.12 -8.36
CA SER A 38 -12.48 44.66 -7.00
C SER A 38 -13.97 44.66 -6.70
N ASN A 39 -14.45 43.58 -6.11
CA ASN A 39 -15.55 43.63 -5.15
C ASN A 39 -15.16 42.82 -3.90
N ASN A 40 -15.04 43.58 -2.83
CA ASN A 40 -14.73 43.13 -1.49
C ASN A 40 -15.92 42.35 -0.89
N SER A 41 -15.75 41.10 -0.61
CA SER A 41 -16.66 40.34 0.25
C SER A 41 -15.81 39.62 1.29
N ASN A 42 -15.83 40.13 2.50
CA ASN A 42 -15.31 39.50 3.68
C ASN A 42 -16.01 38.15 3.92
N GLY A 43 -15.45 37.09 3.39
CA GLY A 43 -15.77 35.71 3.72
C GLY A 43 -14.57 35.12 4.42
N THR A 44 -14.67 34.91 5.74
CA THR A 44 -13.69 34.20 6.54
C THR A 44 -13.56 32.80 5.96
N ALA A 45 -12.50 32.55 5.19
CA ALA A 45 -12.17 31.21 4.73
C ALA A 45 -11.89 30.32 5.96
N PRO A 46 -12.43 29.08 6.02
CA PRO A 46 -12.05 28.16 7.08
C PRO A 46 -10.54 27.92 6.99
N PRO A 47 -9.85 27.71 8.14
CA PRO A 47 -8.42 27.48 8.14
C PRO A 47 -8.10 26.24 7.30
N ASN A 48 -7.37 26.47 6.20
CA ASN A 48 -6.86 25.42 5.33
C ASN A 48 -5.74 24.72 6.08
N THR A 49 -6.07 23.73 6.91
CA THR A 49 -5.11 22.83 7.55
C THR A 49 -4.54 21.88 6.49
N THR A 50 -3.66 22.41 5.66
CA THR A 50 -2.81 21.66 4.73
C THR A 50 -1.60 21.04 5.46
N GLY A 51 -1.83 20.37 6.58
CA GLY A 51 -0.86 19.48 7.18
C GLY A 51 -0.96 18.12 6.49
N ALA A 52 0.16 17.58 5.98
CA ALA A 52 0.20 16.16 5.65
C ALA A 52 -0.19 15.35 6.89
N PRO A 53 -0.99 14.27 6.76
CA PRO A 53 -1.36 13.46 7.91
C PRO A 53 -0.09 12.93 8.58
N THR A 54 -0.02 13.06 9.91
CA THR A 54 1.12 12.56 10.69
C THR A 54 1.09 11.04 10.66
N ALA A 55 2.21 10.42 10.28
CA ALA A 55 2.34 8.97 10.30
C ALA A 55 2.49 8.47 11.75
N GLU A 56 1.74 7.43 12.08
CA GLU A 56 1.91 6.70 13.34
C GLU A 56 3.04 5.69 13.19
N LYS A 57 3.86 5.51 14.22
CA LYS A 57 4.79 4.37 14.24
C LYS A 57 4.01 3.07 14.36
N ALA A 58 4.37 2.07 13.57
CA ALA A 58 3.82 0.73 13.70
C ALA A 58 3.98 0.24 15.14
N LYS A 59 2.85 -0.11 15.77
CA LYS A 59 2.82 -0.58 17.16
C LYS A 59 1.98 -1.86 17.22
N PRO A 60 2.65 -3.03 17.21
CA PRO A 60 1.97 -4.30 17.39
C PRO A 60 1.19 -4.34 18.71
N SER A 61 0.02 -4.95 18.71
CA SER A 61 -0.67 -5.35 19.95
C SER A 61 0.09 -6.48 20.67
N VAL A 62 -0.30 -6.82 21.88
CA VAL A 62 0.32 -7.93 22.63
C VAL A 62 0.21 -9.25 21.86
N THR A 63 -0.94 -9.53 21.24
CA THR A 63 -1.15 -10.74 20.43
C THR A 63 -0.32 -10.71 19.15
N GLN A 64 -0.26 -9.59 18.46
CA GLN A 64 0.57 -9.41 17.28
C GLN A 64 2.07 -9.54 17.60
N GLN A 65 2.51 -9.00 18.74
CA GLN A 65 3.89 -9.16 19.19
C GLN A 65 4.24 -10.63 19.46
N ALA A 66 3.34 -11.39 20.07
CA ALA A 66 3.54 -12.82 20.27
C ALA A 66 3.67 -13.58 18.93
N VAL A 67 2.92 -13.20 17.90
CA VAL A 67 3.08 -13.74 16.53
C VAL A 67 4.46 -13.39 15.96
N ILE A 68 4.91 -12.15 16.13
CA ILE A 68 6.24 -11.69 15.68
C ILE A 68 7.35 -12.48 16.39
N ASP A 69 7.26 -12.64 17.71
CA ASP A 69 8.27 -13.31 18.52
C ASP A 69 8.38 -14.79 18.19
N GLY A 70 7.24 -15.44 17.93
CA GLY A 70 7.18 -16.85 17.48
C GLY A 70 7.48 -17.06 15.99
N GLY A 71 7.58 -15.99 15.23
CA GLY A 71 7.74 -16.02 13.77
C GLY A 71 9.18 -16.34 13.33
N THR A 72 9.31 -16.93 12.15
CA THR A 72 10.60 -17.18 11.49
C THR A 72 11.00 -15.99 10.64
N GLU A 73 12.21 -15.48 10.83
CA GLU A 73 12.76 -14.41 10.00
C GLU A 73 12.95 -14.90 8.57
N THR A 74 12.47 -14.10 7.63
CA THR A 74 12.53 -14.36 6.20
C THR A 74 13.05 -13.13 5.50
N LYS A 75 14.18 -13.28 4.79
CA LYS A 75 14.92 -12.17 4.17
C LYS A 75 14.68 -12.10 2.67
N TRP A 76 14.59 -10.89 2.17
CA TRP A 76 14.66 -10.55 0.76
C TRP A 76 15.90 -9.71 0.51
N ASP A 77 17.04 -10.40 0.37
CA ASP A 77 18.36 -9.78 0.32
C ASP A 77 18.53 -8.81 -0.84
N ASP A 78 17.97 -9.12 -2.02
CA ASP A 78 18.00 -8.23 -3.18
C ASP A 78 17.39 -6.85 -2.90
N GLN A 79 16.50 -6.76 -1.92
CA GLN A 79 15.77 -5.55 -1.58
C GLN A 79 16.10 -5.02 -0.17
N GLY A 80 16.98 -5.70 0.56
CA GLY A 80 17.33 -5.31 1.94
C GLY A 80 16.11 -5.25 2.85
N LEU A 81 15.18 -6.18 2.69
CA LEU A 81 13.95 -6.26 3.49
C LEU A 81 13.87 -7.61 4.20
N SER A 82 13.23 -7.65 5.35
CA SER A 82 12.90 -8.91 6.01
C SER A 82 11.57 -8.81 6.75
N TRP A 83 10.97 -9.97 7.02
CA TRP A 83 9.72 -10.13 7.77
C TRP A 83 9.85 -11.30 8.73
N LYS A 84 9.02 -11.29 9.79
CA LYS A 84 8.75 -12.46 10.63
C LYS A 84 7.45 -13.10 10.14
N LEU A 85 7.54 -14.34 9.66
CA LEU A 85 6.37 -15.10 9.18
C LEU A 85 5.97 -16.15 10.22
N PRO A 86 4.67 -16.35 10.48
CA PRO A 86 4.19 -17.42 11.35
C PRO A 86 4.65 -18.79 10.87
N SER A 87 4.67 -19.77 11.76
CA SER A 87 5.08 -21.14 11.44
C SER A 87 4.26 -21.72 10.29
N GLY A 88 4.91 -22.50 9.43
CA GLY A 88 4.26 -23.19 8.30
C GLY A 88 4.11 -22.37 7.02
N TRP A 89 4.41 -21.07 7.04
CA TRP A 89 4.42 -20.28 5.81
C TRP A 89 5.54 -20.74 4.87
N LYS A 90 5.23 -20.87 3.57
CA LYS A 90 6.14 -21.39 2.55
C LYS A 90 6.38 -20.37 1.46
N LYS A 91 7.64 -20.28 1.03
CA LYS A 91 8.03 -19.46 -0.10
C LYS A 91 7.39 -19.96 -1.39
N MET A 92 6.77 -19.04 -2.12
CA MET A 92 6.25 -19.26 -3.47
C MET A 92 7.20 -18.71 -4.52
N THR A 93 7.59 -17.44 -4.38
CA THR A 93 8.45 -16.74 -5.32
C THR A 93 9.33 -15.73 -4.58
N ALA A 94 10.59 -15.64 -4.99
CA ALA A 94 11.46 -14.55 -4.61
C ALA A 94 12.32 -14.17 -5.82
N THR A 95 12.10 -12.98 -6.36
CA THR A 95 12.84 -12.35 -7.46
C THR A 95 13.28 -10.96 -7.01
N LYS A 96 13.89 -10.17 -7.89
CA LYS A 96 14.22 -8.77 -7.58
C LYS A 96 12.98 -7.87 -7.40
N GLU A 97 11.83 -8.26 -7.93
CA GLU A 97 10.61 -7.43 -7.96
C GLU A 97 9.46 -8.01 -7.15
N SER A 98 9.53 -9.29 -6.77
CA SER A 98 8.46 -10.01 -6.10
C SER A 98 8.97 -10.92 -5.00
N PHE A 99 8.29 -10.90 -3.85
CA PHE A 99 8.58 -11.75 -2.71
C PHE A 99 7.27 -12.27 -2.12
N ASN A 100 6.95 -13.54 -2.40
CA ASN A 100 5.64 -14.10 -2.14
C ASN A 100 5.71 -15.37 -1.30
N TYR A 101 4.82 -15.47 -0.31
CA TYR A 101 4.67 -16.60 0.59
C TYR A 101 3.20 -16.98 0.74
N SER A 102 2.94 -18.23 1.11
CA SER A 102 1.61 -18.72 1.45
C SER A 102 1.61 -19.46 2.79
N SER A 103 0.51 -19.33 3.52
CA SER A 103 0.23 -20.13 4.71
C SER A 103 -0.34 -21.50 4.32
N PRO A 104 -0.38 -22.47 5.27
CA PRO A 104 -1.00 -23.77 5.05
C PRO A 104 -2.51 -23.71 4.75
N ASP A 105 -3.19 -22.65 5.17
CA ASP A 105 -4.64 -22.46 5.04
C ASP A 105 -5.03 -21.39 4.00
N ASN A 106 -4.16 -21.17 3.00
CA ASN A 106 -4.39 -20.30 1.85
C ASN A 106 -4.51 -18.80 2.19
N ALA A 107 -3.73 -18.32 3.16
CA ALA A 107 -3.40 -16.91 3.25
C ALA A 107 -2.07 -16.64 2.53
N PHE A 108 -1.89 -15.41 2.06
CA PHE A 108 -0.76 -15.01 1.23
C PHE A 108 -0.11 -13.73 1.75
N LEU A 109 1.21 -13.68 1.70
CA LEU A 109 1.99 -12.44 1.69
C LEU A 109 2.49 -12.23 0.26
N LEU A 110 2.12 -11.11 -0.33
CA LEU A 110 2.49 -10.72 -1.69
C LEU A 110 3.18 -9.35 -1.60
N VAL A 111 4.47 -9.33 -1.86
CA VAL A 111 5.25 -8.08 -1.88
C VAL A 111 5.74 -7.84 -3.30
N ASN A 112 5.45 -6.65 -3.81
CA ASN A 112 5.91 -6.23 -5.12
C ASN A 112 6.60 -4.87 -5.03
N ILE A 113 7.67 -4.72 -5.81
CA ILE A 113 8.40 -3.48 -5.98
C ILE A 113 8.29 -3.03 -7.43
N SER A 114 7.98 -1.75 -7.61
CA SER A 114 8.04 -1.07 -8.90
C SER A 114 9.12 0.01 -8.84
N THR A 115 10.05 -0.02 -9.77
CA THR A 115 11.05 1.05 -9.93
C THR A 115 10.42 2.25 -10.64
N LEU A 116 10.63 3.42 -10.09
CA LEU A 116 10.11 4.69 -10.59
C LEU A 116 11.27 5.59 -11.04
N GLY A 117 10.96 6.62 -11.83
CA GLY A 117 11.97 7.60 -12.23
C GLY A 117 12.54 8.39 -11.05
N ASP A 118 13.78 8.87 -11.18
CA ASP A 118 14.50 9.55 -10.07
C ASP A 118 13.81 10.82 -9.58
N SER A 119 13.09 11.51 -10.46
CA SER A 119 12.32 12.72 -10.16
C SER A 119 10.90 12.45 -9.64
N PHE A 120 10.55 11.18 -9.37
CA PHE A 120 9.21 10.84 -8.90
C PHE A 120 8.90 11.52 -7.55
N PRO A 121 7.78 12.27 -7.44
CA PRO A 121 7.44 13.06 -6.26
C PRO A 121 6.82 12.18 -5.17
N MET A 122 7.66 11.48 -4.40
CA MET A 122 7.21 10.46 -3.43
C MET A 122 6.19 11.01 -2.41
N ASP A 123 6.47 12.15 -1.79
CA ASP A 123 5.61 12.71 -0.73
C ASP A 123 4.24 13.14 -1.27
N VAL A 124 4.24 13.81 -2.43
CA VAL A 124 3.00 14.22 -3.10
C VAL A 124 2.17 12.99 -3.50
N SER A 125 2.83 11.97 -4.04
CA SER A 125 2.18 10.74 -4.47
C SER A 125 1.63 9.94 -3.28
N LEU A 126 2.37 9.89 -2.17
CA LEU A 126 1.92 9.22 -0.96
C LEU A 126 0.69 9.92 -0.36
N LYS A 127 0.72 11.27 -0.32
CA LYS A 127 -0.43 12.05 0.13
C LYS A 127 -1.65 11.82 -0.76
N ALA A 128 -1.47 11.87 -2.08
CA ALA A 128 -2.57 11.62 -3.03
C ALA A 128 -3.16 10.21 -2.86
N TYR A 129 -2.29 9.22 -2.63
CA TYR A 129 -2.71 7.85 -2.35
C TYR A 129 -3.53 7.76 -1.04
N TYR A 130 -3.07 8.42 0.02
CA TYR A 130 -3.81 8.50 1.28
C TYR A 130 -5.19 9.17 1.10
N ASP A 131 -5.25 10.31 0.42
CA ASP A 131 -6.50 11.02 0.17
C ASP A 131 -7.48 10.14 -0.62
N GLN A 132 -6.99 9.40 -1.62
CA GLN A 132 -7.79 8.43 -2.38
C GLN A 132 -8.28 7.28 -1.48
N ALA A 133 -7.40 6.73 -0.65
CA ALA A 133 -7.77 5.65 0.28
C ALA A 133 -8.84 6.12 1.29
N MET A 134 -8.76 7.36 1.78
CA MET A 134 -9.77 7.96 2.64
C MET A 134 -11.13 8.13 1.94
N GLN A 135 -11.16 8.37 0.63
CA GLN A 135 -12.42 8.34 -0.13
C GLN A 135 -12.99 6.91 -0.20
N GLN A 136 -12.14 5.89 -0.39
CA GLN A 136 -12.60 4.50 -0.38
C GLN A 136 -13.12 4.07 1.01
N LEU A 137 -12.52 4.57 2.11
CA LEU A 137 -13.05 4.39 3.46
C LEU A 137 -14.46 4.99 3.61
N LYS A 138 -14.65 6.24 3.15
CA LYS A 138 -15.98 6.91 3.18
C LYS A 138 -17.02 6.16 2.33
N ASN A 139 -16.58 5.53 1.25
CA ASN A 139 -17.44 4.75 0.35
C ASN A 139 -17.70 3.32 0.86
N GLY A 140 -17.17 2.94 2.03
CA GLY A 140 -17.33 1.61 2.61
C GLY A 140 -16.54 0.49 1.91
N LYS A 141 -15.59 0.84 1.04
CA LYS A 141 -14.71 -0.16 0.40
C LYS A 141 -13.56 -0.58 1.30
N TYR A 142 -13.12 0.32 2.19
CA TYR A 142 -12.14 0.02 3.22
C TYR A 142 -12.78 0.09 4.60
N GLU A 143 -12.31 -0.76 5.51
CA GLU A 143 -12.68 -0.77 6.92
C GLU A 143 -11.80 0.20 7.72
N SER A 144 -10.53 0.31 7.33
CA SER A 144 -9.58 1.21 7.95
C SER A 144 -8.57 1.77 6.96
N VAL A 145 -8.11 3.00 7.20
CA VAL A 145 -7.02 3.65 6.46
C VAL A 145 -6.20 4.47 7.44
N LYS A 146 -4.88 4.36 7.40
CA LYS A 146 -3.97 5.17 8.23
C LYS A 146 -2.60 5.34 7.55
N MET A 147 -1.88 6.40 7.97
CA MET A 147 -0.46 6.57 7.63
C MET A 147 0.37 5.86 8.69
N VAL A 148 1.26 4.96 8.28
CA VAL A 148 2.08 4.15 9.20
C VAL A 148 3.55 4.20 8.80
N ASP A 149 4.39 4.51 9.78
CA ASP A 149 5.86 4.38 9.69
C ASP A 149 6.26 2.98 10.15
N ILE A 150 6.80 2.18 9.24
CA ILE A 150 7.34 0.86 9.50
C ILE A 150 8.85 0.90 9.27
N ASP A 151 9.60 0.83 10.35
CA ASP A 151 11.07 0.84 10.36
C ASP A 151 11.69 2.03 9.60
N GLY A 152 11.05 3.20 9.65
CA GLY A 152 11.49 4.44 9.02
C GLY A 152 10.99 4.65 7.59
N ILE A 153 10.16 3.76 7.08
CA ILE A 153 9.48 3.93 5.79
C ILE A 153 8.00 4.26 6.05
N VAL A 154 7.58 5.45 5.61
CA VAL A 154 6.19 5.89 5.76
C VAL A 154 5.35 5.40 4.59
N GLY A 155 4.19 4.83 4.88
CA GLY A 155 3.24 4.35 3.88
C GLY A 155 1.79 4.49 4.31
N VAL A 156 0.89 4.20 3.39
CA VAL A 156 -0.56 4.12 3.62
C VAL A 156 -0.95 2.67 3.84
N GLU A 157 -1.44 2.37 5.03
CA GLU A 157 -2.03 1.09 5.40
C GLU A 157 -3.54 1.16 5.25
N PHE A 158 -4.13 0.11 4.70
CA PHE A 158 -5.59 -0.03 4.62
C PHE A 158 -6.01 -1.48 4.66
N VAL A 159 -7.20 -1.70 5.20
CA VAL A 159 -7.89 -2.99 5.25
C VAL A 159 -9.16 -2.88 4.43
N GLU A 160 -9.37 -3.81 3.51
CA GLU A 160 -10.61 -3.88 2.74
C GLU A 160 -11.78 -4.24 3.65
N ALA A 161 -12.95 -3.67 3.39
CA ALA A 161 -14.19 -4.10 4.02
C ALA A 161 -14.51 -5.57 3.64
N PRO A 162 -15.34 -6.27 4.43
CA PRO A 162 -15.76 -7.61 4.09
C PRO A 162 -16.37 -7.66 2.67
N PRO A 163 -15.94 -8.58 1.81
CA PRO A 163 -16.48 -8.71 0.47
C PRO A 163 -17.92 -9.20 0.48
N ALA A 164 -18.66 -8.97 -0.60
CA ALA A 164 -20.04 -9.43 -0.74
C ALA A 164 -20.15 -10.97 -0.72
N SER A 165 -19.19 -11.65 -1.36
CA SER A 165 -19.05 -13.11 -1.28
C SER A 165 -17.94 -13.46 -0.29
N LYS A 166 -18.21 -14.40 0.62
CA LYS A 166 -17.21 -14.92 1.58
C LYS A 166 -16.04 -15.64 0.90
N ASP A 167 -16.19 -16.06 -0.35
CA ASP A 167 -15.15 -16.71 -1.15
C ASP A 167 -14.26 -15.71 -1.89
N ASP A 168 -14.70 -14.45 -2.01
CA ASP A 168 -13.88 -13.40 -2.60
C ASP A 168 -12.67 -13.05 -1.69
N PRO A 169 -11.54 -12.64 -2.27
CA PRO A 169 -10.38 -12.25 -1.50
C PRO A 169 -10.65 -10.97 -0.71
N ARG A 170 -10.11 -10.91 0.51
CA ARG A 170 -10.03 -9.72 1.34
C ARG A 170 -8.57 -9.43 1.65
N ARG A 171 -8.19 -8.15 1.61
CA ARG A 171 -6.79 -7.72 1.71
C ARG A 171 -6.56 -6.79 2.89
N HIS A 172 -5.37 -6.92 3.45
CA HIS A 172 -4.73 -5.93 4.29
C HIS A 172 -3.45 -5.51 3.56
N GLN A 173 -3.29 -4.23 3.28
CA GLN A 173 -2.27 -3.73 2.37
C GLN A 173 -1.59 -2.48 2.91
N TRP A 174 -0.31 -2.33 2.60
CA TRP A 174 0.47 -1.15 2.87
C TRP A 174 1.26 -0.75 1.62
N ILE A 175 1.17 0.50 1.23
CA ILE A 175 1.87 1.06 0.07
C ILE A 175 2.74 2.21 0.53
N ALA A 176 4.01 2.16 0.14
CA ALA A 176 5.01 3.16 0.48
C ALA A 176 5.95 3.45 -0.69
N TYR A 177 6.72 4.51 -0.53
CA TYR A 177 7.80 4.86 -1.44
C TYR A 177 9.10 4.96 -0.66
N ARG A 178 10.22 4.54 -1.28
CA ARG A 178 11.55 4.66 -0.69
C ARG A 178 12.63 4.92 -1.74
N LYS A 179 13.79 5.38 -1.29
CA LYS A 179 15.04 5.31 -2.05
C LYS A 179 15.80 4.05 -1.60
N TYR A 180 16.24 3.22 -2.55
CA TYR A 180 17.05 2.05 -2.26
C TYR A 180 18.03 1.82 -3.41
N LEU A 181 19.34 1.68 -3.09
CA LEU A 181 20.43 1.52 -4.05
C LEU A 181 20.38 2.53 -5.22
N GLY A 182 20.07 3.80 -4.90
CA GLY A 182 19.97 4.88 -5.88
C GLY A 182 18.67 4.91 -6.68
N GLN A 183 17.77 3.96 -6.52
CA GLN A 183 16.49 3.89 -7.22
C GLN A 183 15.34 4.40 -6.36
N THR A 184 14.38 5.09 -6.97
CA THR A 184 13.08 5.34 -6.35
C THR A 184 12.19 4.11 -6.55
N GLN A 185 11.64 3.60 -5.48
CA GLN A 185 10.81 2.40 -5.49
C GLN A 185 9.47 2.66 -4.84
N GLN A 186 8.40 2.08 -5.43
CA GLN A 186 7.14 1.85 -4.75
C GLN A 186 7.16 0.44 -4.16
N LEU A 187 6.87 0.34 -2.87
CA LEU A 187 6.64 -0.92 -2.17
C LEU A 187 5.14 -1.15 -2.05
N ASN A 188 4.70 -2.33 -2.45
CA ASN A 188 3.35 -2.81 -2.23
C ASN A 188 3.43 -4.09 -1.40
N VAL A 189 3.13 -4.01 -0.11
CA VAL A 189 3.08 -5.14 0.82
C VAL A 189 1.61 -5.47 1.07
N MET A 190 1.20 -6.66 0.69
CA MET A 190 -0.19 -7.10 0.77
C MET A 190 -0.27 -8.47 1.42
N THR A 191 -1.11 -8.60 2.43
CA THR A 191 -1.59 -9.89 2.92
C THR A 191 -3.02 -10.09 2.47
N SER A 192 -3.39 -11.33 2.13
CA SER A 192 -4.70 -11.64 1.57
C SER A 192 -5.11 -13.07 1.88
N THR A 193 -6.41 -13.28 2.03
CA THR A 193 -7.05 -14.60 2.05
C THR A 193 -8.52 -14.44 1.64
N LYS A 194 -9.28 -15.54 1.56
CA LYS A 194 -10.74 -15.48 1.39
C LYS A 194 -11.41 -14.71 2.54
N GLY A 195 -12.47 -13.97 2.27
CA GLY A 195 -13.23 -13.23 3.27
C GLY A 195 -13.68 -14.09 4.46
N SER A 196 -14.08 -15.35 4.20
CA SER A 196 -14.43 -16.33 5.24
C SER A 196 -13.28 -16.70 6.19
N ASN A 197 -12.04 -16.58 5.73
CA ASN A 197 -10.85 -16.95 6.50
C ASN A 197 -10.12 -15.75 7.11
N PHE A 198 -10.46 -14.52 6.69
CA PHE A 198 -9.74 -13.30 7.05
C PHE A 198 -9.68 -13.07 8.57
N GLY A 199 -10.76 -13.36 9.28
CA GLY A 199 -10.83 -13.20 10.75
C GLY A 199 -9.83 -14.09 11.51
N LYS A 200 -9.42 -15.23 10.95
CA LYS A 200 -8.41 -16.11 11.57
C LYS A 200 -7.02 -15.50 11.54
N HIS A 201 -6.77 -14.60 10.58
CA HIS A 201 -5.50 -13.93 10.37
C HIS A 201 -5.50 -12.47 10.85
N SER A 202 -6.49 -12.07 11.68
CA SER A 202 -6.63 -10.69 12.17
C SER A 202 -5.41 -10.17 12.93
N ASP A 203 -4.67 -11.06 13.60
CA ASP A 203 -3.40 -10.74 14.27
C ASP A 203 -2.19 -11.05 13.40
N ASP A 204 -2.24 -12.10 12.57
CA ASP A 204 -1.11 -12.49 11.71
C ASP A 204 -0.77 -11.42 10.67
N PHE A 205 -1.76 -10.86 9.99
CA PHE A 205 -1.54 -9.92 8.90
C PHE A 205 -0.88 -8.61 9.37
N PRO A 206 -1.38 -7.94 10.41
CA PRO A 206 -0.67 -6.80 10.97
C PRO A 206 0.69 -7.19 11.56
N ALA A 207 0.82 -8.35 12.22
CA ALA A 207 2.08 -8.82 12.76
C ALA A 207 3.14 -9.00 11.68
N ILE A 208 2.81 -9.66 10.56
CA ILE A 208 3.69 -9.79 9.40
C ILE A 208 4.12 -8.40 8.90
N LEU A 209 3.16 -7.51 8.66
CA LEU A 209 3.44 -6.17 8.17
C LEU A 209 4.35 -5.38 9.11
N TYR A 210 4.02 -5.33 10.41
CA TYR A 210 4.77 -4.54 11.41
C TYR A 210 6.11 -5.16 11.79
N SER A 211 6.33 -6.44 11.46
CA SER A 211 7.63 -7.10 11.64
C SER A 211 8.65 -6.70 10.58
N MET A 212 8.23 -6.00 9.52
CA MET A 212 9.12 -5.60 8.43
C MET A 212 10.31 -4.81 8.95
N LYS A 213 11.50 -5.17 8.45
CA LYS A 213 12.76 -4.46 8.68
C LYS A 213 13.37 -4.07 7.35
N ALA A 214 13.95 -2.89 7.30
CA ALA A 214 14.69 -2.38 6.16
C ALA A 214 16.16 -2.21 6.53
N VAL A 215 17.07 -2.72 5.69
CA VAL A 215 18.50 -2.41 5.79
C VAL A 215 18.66 -0.93 5.45
N LYS A 216 19.34 -0.21 6.34
CA LYS A 216 19.65 1.23 6.21
C LYS A 216 20.92 1.44 5.42
#